data_0ce093acaaf4405a6ef6860a37cdc323
#
_entry.id   0ce093acaaf4405a6ef6860a37cdc323
#
_cell.length_a   1.000
_cell.length_b   1.000
_cell.length_c   1.000
_cell.angle_alpha   90.00
_cell.angle_beta   90.00
_cell.angle_gamma   90.00
#
_symmetry.space_group_name_H-M   'P 1'
#
loop_
_entity.id
_entity.type
_entity.pdbx_description
1 polymer ?
#
loop_
_entity_poly.entity_id
_entity_poly.type
_entity_poly.pdbx_seq_one_letter_code
_entity_poly.pdbx_strand_id
1 'polypeptide(L)'
;MDRPITTLFMLMSVDGKISTGATDDLDVDRDFPKIVGVQEGLHQYYEIEQTTDLWSLNSGRVQKKMGVNSKGMPNKSSVSFVIIDNNHLTKQGIRYFCARSKEFVLVTSNADHPAFQMDEDNLHIICQSKLSLTDALAQLK
;
A
#
# COMPACT_ATOMS: atom_id res chain seq x y z
N MET A 1 -12.98 -12.92 -18.49
CA MET A 1 -11.74 -12.77 -17.70
C MET A 1 -12.17 -12.68 -16.23
N ASP A 2 -11.73 -13.62 -15.44
CA ASP A 2 -12.15 -13.75 -14.05
C ASP A 2 -11.25 -12.82 -13.20
N ARG A 3 -11.82 -11.84 -12.53
CA ARG A 3 -11.10 -10.81 -11.75
C ARG A 3 -11.54 -10.89 -10.30
N PRO A 4 -10.68 -10.52 -9.35
CA PRO A 4 -11.09 -10.39 -7.97
C PRO A 4 -12.16 -9.30 -7.82
N ILE A 5 -13.05 -9.47 -6.86
CA ILE A 5 -13.97 -8.41 -6.43
C ILE A 5 -13.11 -7.32 -5.79
N THR A 6 -13.27 -6.09 -6.26
CA THR A 6 -12.48 -4.96 -5.76
C THR A 6 -13.39 -3.98 -5.04
N THR A 7 -13.08 -3.68 -3.79
CA THR A 7 -13.76 -2.69 -2.96
C THR A 7 -12.88 -1.46 -2.84
N LEU A 8 -13.42 -0.28 -3.11
CA LEU A 8 -12.75 0.98 -2.80
C LEU A 8 -12.97 1.29 -1.32
N PHE A 9 -11.88 1.28 -0.55
CA PHE A 9 -11.88 1.61 0.86
C PHE A 9 -10.99 2.83 1.09
N MET A 10 -11.57 3.93 1.53
CA MET A 10 -10.85 5.19 1.70
C MET A 10 -11.44 6.03 2.82
N LEU A 11 -10.58 6.79 3.48
CA LEU A 11 -10.98 7.84 4.39
C LEU A 11 -11.30 9.10 3.59
N MET A 12 -12.47 9.70 3.82
CA MET A 12 -12.82 10.98 3.23
C MET A 12 -13.66 11.82 4.19
N SER A 13 -13.63 13.13 3.99
CA SER A 13 -14.47 14.07 4.73
C SER A 13 -15.94 13.97 4.31
N VAL A 14 -16.84 14.51 5.14
CA VAL A 14 -18.29 14.52 4.87
C VAL A 14 -18.64 15.21 3.55
N ASP A 15 -17.83 16.18 3.11
CA ASP A 15 -17.97 16.89 1.83
C ASP A 15 -17.19 16.19 0.68
N GLY A 16 -16.74 14.95 0.86
CA GLY A 16 -16.17 14.12 -0.19
C GLY A 16 -14.70 14.38 -0.52
N LYS A 17 -13.96 15.09 0.34
CA LYS A 17 -12.52 15.34 0.14
C LYS A 17 -11.68 14.21 0.69
N ILE A 18 -10.67 13.81 -0.08
CA ILE A 18 -9.68 12.79 0.28
C ILE A 18 -8.30 13.38 0.59
N SER A 19 -8.18 14.71 0.53
CA SER A 19 -6.95 15.45 0.77
C SER A 19 -7.24 16.66 1.65
N THR A 20 -6.28 17.03 2.49
CA THR A 20 -6.38 18.19 3.39
C THR A 20 -5.92 19.49 2.76
N GLY A 21 -5.48 19.48 1.51
CA GLY A 21 -4.99 20.67 0.83
C GLY A 21 -5.03 20.61 -0.69
N ALA A 22 -4.66 21.73 -1.31
CA ALA A 22 -4.63 21.90 -2.76
C ALA A 22 -3.40 21.26 -3.42
N THR A 23 -2.42 20.81 -2.64
CA THR A 23 -1.18 20.19 -3.12
C THR A 23 -1.13 18.71 -2.74
N ASP A 24 -0.34 17.95 -3.50
CA ASP A 24 -0.07 16.54 -3.25
C ASP A 24 0.82 16.28 -2.00
N ASP A 25 1.21 17.32 -1.30
CA ASP A 25 2.06 17.26 -0.10
C ASP A 25 1.26 17.10 1.20
N LEU A 26 -0.02 17.44 1.17
CA LEU A 26 -0.93 17.32 2.30
C LEU A 26 -1.75 16.04 2.16
N ASP A 27 -1.44 15.08 3.01
CA ASP A 27 -2.08 13.77 3.04
C ASP A 27 -2.88 13.61 4.32
N VAL A 28 -4.03 12.93 4.23
CA VAL A 28 -4.89 12.62 5.37
C VAL A 28 -4.11 11.95 6.52
N ASP A 29 -3.20 11.06 6.20
CA ASP A 29 -2.38 10.36 7.20
C ASP A 29 -1.40 11.26 7.96
N ARG A 30 -1.07 12.43 7.43
CA ARG A 30 -0.14 13.39 8.06
C ARG A 30 -0.85 14.52 8.79
N ASP A 31 -1.99 14.94 8.29
CA ASP A 31 -2.68 16.13 8.79
C ASP A 31 -3.87 15.79 9.69
N PHE A 32 -4.60 14.73 9.41
CA PHE A 32 -5.72 14.32 10.24
C PHE A 32 -5.33 14.00 11.68
N PRO A 33 -4.19 13.35 11.98
CA PRO A 33 -3.76 13.12 13.35
C PRO A 33 -3.52 14.40 14.16
N LYS A 34 -3.34 15.54 13.49
CA LYS A 34 -3.16 16.85 14.15
C LYS A 34 -4.49 17.50 14.55
N ILE A 35 -5.60 17.02 14.01
CA ILE A 35 -6.95 17.55 14.30
C ILE A 35 -7.48 16.85 15.53
N VAL A 36 -7.79 17.63 16.57
CA VAL A 36 -8.36 17.11 17.80
C VAL A 36 -9.69 16.37 17.52
N GLY A 37 -9.81 15.16 18.00
CA GLY A 37 -11.01 14.31 17.83
C GLY A 37 -11.00 13.42 16.58
N VAL A 38 -10.01 13.57 15.68
CA VAL A 38 -9.92 12.73 14.46
C VAL A 38 -9.08 11.46 14.68
N GLN A 39 -8.18 11.45 15.68
CA GLN A 39 -7.28 10.31 15.94
C GLN A 39 -8.04 9.00 16.16
N GLU A 40 -9.16 9.04 16.87
CA GLU A 40 -10.00 7.88 17.14
C GLU A 40 -10.59 7.29 15.84
N GLY A 41 -11.05 8.14 14.92
CA GLY A 41 -11.56 7.72 13.62
C GLY A 41 -10.49 7.10 12.72
N LEU A 42 -9.25 7.59 12.77
CA LEU A 42 -8.13 7.00 12.06
C LEU A 42 -7.81 5.59 12.58
N HIS A 43 -7.88 5.38 13.87
CA HIS A 43 -7.67 4.07 14.48
C HIS A 43 -8.70 3.05 13.97
N GLN A 44 -9.98 3.42 13.98
CA GLN A 44 -11.08 2.61 13.43
C GLN A 44 -10.90 2.26 11.95
N TYR A 45 -10.37 3.18 11.14
CA TYR A 45 -10.07 2.91 9.73
C TYR A 45 -9.13 1.71 9.57
N TYR A 46 -8.03 1.68 10.30
CA TYR A 46 -7.07 0.58 10.23
C TYR A 46 -7.58 -0.72 10.85
N GLU A 47 -8.43 -0.67 11.85
CA GLU A 47 -9.10 -1.84 12.41
C GLU A 47 -10.07 -2.45 11.40
N ILE A 48 -10.88 -1.64 10.73
CA ILE A 48 -11.80 -2.10 9.68
C ILE A 48 -11.02 -2.69 8.50
N GLU A 49 -9.94 -2.06 8.06
CA GLU A 49 -9.09 -2.58 6.98
C GLU A 49 -8.64 -4.02 7.27
N GLN A 50 -8.26 -4.32 8.52
CA GLN A 50 -7.79 -5.66 8.91
C GLN A 50 -8.90 -6.71 9.02
N THR A 51 -10.15 -6.31 9.12
CA THR A 51 -11.29 -7.22 9.33
C THR A 51 -12.12 -7.44 8.07
N THR A 52 -12.10 -6.53 7.11
CA THR A 52 -12.98 -6.56 5.93
C THR A 52 -12.31 -7.16 4.71
N ASP A 53 -11.07 -6.85 4.44
CA ASP A 53 -10.34 -7.31 3.25
C ASP A 53 -8.97 -7.86 3.62
N LEU A 54 -8.71 -9.11 3.21
CA LEU A 54 -7.42 -9.77 3.44
C LEU A 54 -6.34 -9.32 2.46
N TRP A 55 -6.69 -8.52 1.46
CA TRP A 55 -5.80 -7.95 0.46
C TRP A 55 -5.97 -6.44 0.36
N SER A 56 -4.88 -5.69 0.41
CA SER A 56 -4.85 -4.24 0.26
C SER A 56 -4.00 -3.86 -0.97
N LEU A 57 -4.60 -3.13 -1.92
CA LEU A 57 -3.91 -2.60 -3.10
C LEU A 57 -3.53 -1.14 -2.88
N ASN A 58 -2.26 -0.83 -3.05
CA ASN A 58 -1.74 0.52 -2.80
C ASN A 58 -0.63 0.89 -3.81
N SER A 59 -0.10 2.10 -3.73
CA SER A 59 1.00 2.54 -4.57
C SER A 59 2.27 2.84 -3.77
N GLY A 60 3.42 2.49 -4.34
CA GLY A 60 4.72 2.77 -3.73
C GLY A 60 4.98 4.26 -3.51
N ARG A 61 4.43 5.13 -4.38
CA ARG A 61 4.49 6.58 -4.22
C ARG A 61 3.83 7.05 -2.93
N VAL A 62 2.63 6.58 -2.64
CA VAL A 62 1.91 6.89 -1.39
C VAL A 62 2.70 6.34 -0.20
N GLN A 63 3.16 5.10 -0.27
CA GLN A 63 3.91 4.47 0.82
C GLN A 63 5.24 5.19 1.11
N LYS A 64 5.93 5.68 0.07
CA LYS A 64 7.11 6.54 0.25
C LYS A 64 6.77 7.83 0.99
N LYS A 65 5.66 8.52 0.63
CA LYS A 65 5.17 9.71 1.33
C LYS A 65 4.88 9.44 2.80
N MET A 66 4.32 8.28 3.11
CA MET A 66 4.08 7.82 4.49
C MET A 66 5.36 7.41 5.23
N GLY A 67 6.52 7.55 4.60
CA GLY A 67 7.83 7.31 5.21
C GLY A 67 8.22 5.84 5.36
N VAL A 68 7.59 4.92 4.63
CA VAL A 68 7.85 3.47 4.72
C VAL A 68 9.34 3.14 4.54
N ASN A 69 10.05 3.88 3.70
CA ASN A 69 11.47 3.69 3.44
C ASN A 69 12.40 3.96 4.63
N SER A 70 11.88 4.54 5.70
CA SER A 70 12.62 4.87 6.92
C SER A 70 11.95 4.38 8.21
N LYS A 71 10.82 3.66 8.09
CA LYS A 71 10.13 3.06 9.25
C LYS A 71 10.94 1.89 9.81
N GLY A 72 10.84 1.73 11.14
CA GLY A 72 11.33 0.52 11.82
C GLY A 72 10.50 -0.72 11.44
N MET A 73 10.90 -1.87 11.96
CA MET A 73 10.19 -3.13 11.68
C MET A 73 8.78 -3.09 12.27
N PRO A 74 7.75 -3.39 11.47
CA PRO A 74 6.37 -3.36 11.91
C PRO A 74 5.97 -4.65 12.64
N ASN A 75 4.83 -4.61 13.32
CA ASN A 75 4.13 -5.82 13.72
C ASN A 75 3.52 -6.49 12.46
N LYS A 76 3.51 -7.83 12.45
CA LYS A 76 2.90 -8.60 11.37
C LYS A 76 1.38 -8.41 11.38
N SER A 77 0.81 -8.18 10.21
CA SER A 77 -0.63 -8.09 9.97
C SER A 77 -1.15 -9.38 9.31
N SER A 78 -2.44 -9.63 9.42
CA SER A 78 -3.13 -10.68 8.65
C SER A 78 -3.38 -10.28 7.18
N VAL A 79 -3.20 -9.00 6.85
CA VAL A 79 -3.43 -8.46 5.51
C VAL A 79 -2.26 -8.74 4.59
N SER A 80 -2.55 -9.15 3.37
CA SER A 80 -1.61 -9.21 2.25
C SER A 80 -1.62 -7.89 1.49
N PHE A 81 -0.46 -7.43 1.05
CA PHE A 81 -0.34 -6.15 0.34
C PHE A 81 0.07 -6.36 -1.11
N VAL A 82 -0.60 -5.64 -2.00
CA VAL A 82 -0.22 -5.47 -3.40
C VAL A 82 0.23 -4.03 -3.59
N ILE A 83 1.48 -3.81 -3.94
CA ILE A 83 2.01 -2.47 -4.16
C ILE A 83 2.42 -2.32 -5.61
N ILE A 84 1.87 -1.30 -6.27
CA ILE A 84 2.31 -0.89 -7.60
C ILE A 84 3.45 0.10 -7.43
N ASP A 85 4.65 -0.27 -7.86
CA ASP A 85 5.81 0.61 -7.76
C ASP A 85 6.85 0.37 -8.84
N ASN A 86 7.43 1.46 -9.35
CA ASN A 86 8.56 1.41 -10.26
C ASN A 86 9.87 1.90 -9.64
N ASN A 87 9.82 2.89 -8.72
CA ASN A 87 11.05 3.55 -8.25
C ASN A 87 10.91 4.32 -6.93
N HIS A 88 9.86 4.07 -6.15
CA HIS A 88 9.63 4.81 -4.91
C HIS A 88 10.06 4.02 -3.67
N LEU A 89 9.90 2.69 -3.68
CA LEU A 89 10.31 1.83 -2.58
C LEU A 89 11.80 1.53 -2.64
N THR A 90 12.46 1.70 -1.51
CA THR A 90 13.83 1.23 -1.30
C THR A 90 13.83 -0.20 -0.75
N LYS A 91 15.01 -0.85 -0.67
CA LYS A 91 15.14 -2.15 0.00
C LYS A 91 14.56 -2.15 1.42
N GLN A 92 14.69 -1.04 2.15
CA GLN A 92 14.12 -0.91 3.50
C GLN A 92 12.59 -0.90 3.46
N GLY A 93 11.97 -0.17 2.52
CA GLY A 93 10.52 -0.16 2.35
C GLY A 93 9.96 -1.53 1.92
N ILE A 94 10.69 -2.27 1.09
CA ILE A 94 10.34 -3.63 0.71
C ILE A 94 10.39 -4.55 1.93
N ARG A 95 11.47 -4.53 2.73
CA ARG A 95 11.58 -5.30 3.97
C ARG A 95 10.47 -4.99 4.96
N TYR A 96 10.10 -3.72 5.06
CA TYR A 96 8.98 -3.30 5.90
C TYR A 96 7.70 -4.04 5.50
N PHE A 97 7.38 -4.10 4.19
CA PHE A 97 6.19 -4.81 3.72
C PHE A 97 6.31 -6.32 3.86
N CYS A 98 7.47 -6.92 3.60
CA CYS A 98 7.68 -8.34 3.85
C CYS A 98 7.44 -8.70 5.33
N ALA A 99 7.94 -7.88 6.25
CA ALA A 99 7.72 -8.10 7.69
C ALA A 99 6.26 -7.87 8.12
N ARG A 100 5.58 -6.87 7.54
CA ARG A 100 4.20 -6.50 7.91
C ARG A 100 3.17 -7.46 7.33
N SER A 101 3.35 -7.90 6.09
CA SER A 101 2.33 -8.58 5.28
C SER A 101 2.27 -10.08 5.56
N LYS A 102 1.09 -10.67 5.39
CA LYS A 102 0.98 -12.12 5.20
C LYS A 102 1.69 -12.51 3.91
N GLU A 103 1.27 -11.93 2.78
CA GLU A 103 1.92 -12.01 1.47
C GLU A 103 2.17 -10.59 0.95
N PHE A 104 3.28 -10.37 0.28
CA PHE A 104 3.60 -9.09 -0.35
C PHE A 104 3.79 -9.29 -1.85
N VAL A 105 2.94 -8.67 -2.64
CA VAL A 105 3.04 -8.67 -4.11
C VAL A 105 3.48 -7.29 -4.58
N LEU A 106 4.61 -7.23 -5.26
CA LEU A 106 5.06 -6.04 -5.96
C LEU A 106 4.70 -6.14 -7.44
N VAL A 107 3.98 -5.15 -7.96
CA VAL A 107 3.69 -5.01 -9.38
C VAL A 107 4.56 -3.88 -9.93
N THR A 108 5.40 -4.18 -10.92
CA THR A 108 6.35 -3.22 -11.47
C THR A 108 6.53 -3.37 -12.99
N SER A 109 6.93 -2.29 -13.65
CA SER A 109 7.48 -2.33 -15.01
C SER A 109 8.99 -2.01 -15.06
N ASN A 110 9.61 -1.85 -13.90
CA ASN A 110 11.04 -1.59 -13.77
C ASN A 110 11.80 -2.88 -13.52
N ALA A 111 12.54 -3.37 -14.51
CA ALA A 111 13.36 -4.58 -14.38
C ALA A 111 14.53 -4.43 -13.40
N ASP A 112 14.93 -3.19 -13.09
CA ASP A 112 16.00 -2.87 -12.14
C ASP A 112 15.47 -2.53 -10.74
N HIS A 113 14.20 -2.86 -10.46
CA HIS A 113 13.61 -2.57 -9.16
C HIS A 113 14.37 -3.30 -8.02
N PRO A 114 14.64 -2.61 -6.88
CA PRO A 114 15.42 -3.21 -5.78
C PRO A 114 14.84 -4.53 -5.23
N ALA A 115 13.55 -4.80 -5.43
CA ALA A 115 12.90 -6.04 -5.00
C ALA A 115 13.51 -7.30 -5.64
N PHE A 116 14.03 -7.21 -6.86
CA PHE A 116 14.69 -8.34 -7.53
C PHE A 116 15.99 -8.81 -6.84
N GLN A 117 16.51 -7.99 -5.94
CA GLN A 117 17.70 -8.28 -5.16
C GLN A 117 17.37 -8.73 -3.72
N MET A 118 16.08 -8.99 -3.45
CA MET A 118 15.61 -9.43 -2.14
C MET A 118 15.34 -10.94 -2.19
N ASP A 119 15.65 -11.59 -1.10
CA ASP A 119 15.39 -13.02 -0.88
C ASP A 119 14.48 -13.13 0.35
N GLU A 120 13.17 -13.00 0.10
CA GLU A 120 12.14 -13.00 1.14
C GLU A 120 11.01 -13.96 0.72
N ASP A 121 10.69 -14.92 1.54
CA ASP A 121 9.79 -16.04 1.23
C ASP A 121 8.38 -15.60 0.82
N ASN A 122 7.91 -14.47 1.37
CA ASN A 122 6.56 -13.94 1.12
C ASN A 122 6.52 -12.78 0.12
N LEU A 123 7.63 -12.55 -0.62
CA LEU A 123 7.71 -11.53 -1.67
C LEU A 123 7.45 -12.16 -3.04
N HIS A 124 6.41 -11.69 -3.72
CA HIS A 124 6.09 -12.07 -5.09
C HIS A 124 6.21 -10.87 -6.01
N ILE A 125 6.86 -11.01 -7.15
CA ILE A 125 7.06 -9.91 -8.10
C ILE A 125 6.36 -10.21 -9.41
N ILE A 126 5.42 -9.34 -9.77
CA ILE A 126 4.78 -9.32 -11.09
C ILE A 126 5.46 -8.23 -11.91
N CYS A 127 6.33 -8.62 -12.83
CA CYS A 127 7.01 -7.69 -13.72
C CYS A 127 6.35 -7.69 -15.11
N GLN A 128 5.97 -6.51 -15.58
CA GLN A 128 5.30 -6.32 -16.87
C GLN A 128 6.07 -5.30 -17.69
N SER A 129 6.29 -5.55 -18.98
CA SER A 129 6.95 -4.58 -19.89
C SER A 129 6.19 -3.26 -19.99
N LYS A 130 4.85 -3.32 -19.88
CA LYS A 130 3.95 -2.18 -19.75
C LYS A 130 2.98 -2.49 -18.61
N LEU A 131 2.92 -1.63 -17.64
CA LEU A 131 2.09 -1.82 -16.44
C LEU A 131 0.61 -1.85 -16.82
N SER A 132 -0.04 -2.98 -16.55
CA SER A 132 -1.46 -3.22 -16.74
C SER A 132 -2.05 -3.74 -15.43
N LEU A 133 -2.85 -2.91 -14.77
CA LEU A 133 -3.52 -3.29 -13.52
C LEU A 133 -4.50 -4.45 -13.75
N THR A 134 -5.16 -4.47 -14.91
CA THR A 134 -6.08 -5.56 -15.30
C THR A 134 -5.37 -6.91 -15.33
N ASP A 135 -4.19 -6.96 -15.94
CA ASP A 135 -3.43 -8.20 -16.10
C ASP A 135 -2.74 -8.59 -14.78
N ALA A 136 -2.32 -7.61 -13.99
CA ALA A 136 -1.79 -7.86 -12.65
C ALA A 136 -2.86 -8.47 -11.73
N LEU A 137 -4.07 -7.88 -11.68
CA LEU A 137 -5.17 -8.39 -10.87
C LEU A 137 -5.64 -9.79 -11.32
N ALA A 138 -5.52 -10.13 -12.60
CA ALA A 138 -5.83 -11.47 -13.10
C ALA A 138 -4.84 -12.54 -12.60
N GLN A 139 -3.62 -12.15 -12.21
CA GLN A 139 -2.58 -13.03 -11.67
C GLN A 139 -2.68 -13.23 -10.15
N LEU A 140 -3.46 -12.40 -9.46
CA LEU A 140 -3.64 -12.46 -8.00
C LEU A 140 -4.73 -13.44 -7.55
N LYS A 141 -5.16 -14.33 -8.40
CA LYS A 141 -6.22 -15.29 -8.17
C LYS A 141 -5.74 -16.57 -7.52
#